data_2407475de9410ddec11983f7d2fddeb6
#
_entry.id   2407475de9410ddec11983f7d2fddeb6
#
_cell.length_a   1.000
_cell.length_b   1.000
_cell.length_c   1.000
_cell.angle_alpha   90.00
_cell.angle_beta   90.00
_cell.angle_gamma   90.00
#
_symmetry.space_group_name_H-M   'P 1'
#
loop_
_entity.id
_entity.type
_entity.pdbx_description
1 polymer ?
#
loop_
_entity_poly.entity_id
_entity_poly.type
_entity_poly.pdbx_seq_one_letter_code
_entity_poly.pdbx_strand_id
1 'polypeptide(L)'
;MRRLVKLCLFLLFCASSIKVIAQTLPNKTLYVHVSAGLARSEDGLKFMVKESASQWTPKANLGIGYRFNKYLGIETHAATMLTSLKANGTLVLNNEKAEVTARHSNVMISPKFYLPLGDKSELFLRTGLGFLLSQSEINSPSNPDFKKSTSNIGYMVSLGYAHKLTEKIVFTLQFDFSDPYGSKDVWEGDLGLLNAGIKYSLNHKK
;
A
#
# COMPACT_ATOMS: atom_id res chain seq x y z
N MET A 1 2.96 -13.30 -16.60
CA MET A 1 3.70 -14.29 -15.81
C MET A 1 5.21 -14.32 -16.06
N ARG A 2 5.75 -14.56 -17.28
CA ARG A 2 7.22 -14.66 -17.52
C ARG A 2 8.04 -13.44 -17.13
N ARG A 3 7.51 -12.22 -17.24
CA ARG A 3 8.22 -10.97 -16.86
C ARG A 3 8.31 -10.80 -15.34
N LEU A 4 7.27 -11.18 -14.60
CA LEU A 4 7.24 -11.11 -13.15
C LEU A 4 8.24 -12.10 -12.53
N VAL A 5 8.31 -13.32 -13.07
CA VAL A 5 9.28 -14.34 -12.63
C VAL A 5 10.71 -13.87 -12.83
N LYS A 6 11.01 -13.22 -13.97
CA LYS A 6 12.34 -12.63 -14.23
C LYS A 6 12.68 -11.51 -13.26
N LEU A 7 11.71 -10.66 -12.92
CA LEU A 7 11.88 -9.59 -11.93
C LEU A 7 12.11 -10.15 -10.52
N CYS A 8 11.35 -11.16 -10.11
CA CYS A 8 11.54 -11.85 -8.83
C CYS A 8 12.90 -12.55 -8.75
N LEU A 9 13.34 -13.23 -9.81
CA LEU A 9 14.67 -13.86 -9.87
C LEU A 9 15.79 -12.83 -9.83
N PHE A 10 15.66 -11.70 -10.52
CA PHE A 10 16.62 -10.60 -10.45
C PHE A 10 16.70 -10.00 -9.04
N LEU A 11 15.57 -9.77 -8.38
CA LEU A 11 15.51 -9.28 -6.99
C LEU A 11 16.12 -10.30 -6.01
N LEU A 12 15.88 -11.60 -6.20
CA LEU A 12 16.51 -12.68 -5.41
C LEU A 12 18.01 -12.75 -5.63
N PHE A 13 18.49 -12.56 -6.85
CA PHE A 13 19.92 -12.53 -7.18
C PHE A 13 20.61 -11.30 -6.59
N CYS A 14 19.98 -10.13 -6.66
CA CYS A 14 20.47 -8.92 -5.97
C CYS A 14 20.49 -9.11 -4.45
N ALA A 15 19.49 -9.75 -3.86
CA ALA A 15 19.42 -10.04 -2.43
C ALA A 15 20.52 -11.04 -1.98
N SER A 16 20.91 -12.00 -2.82
CA SER A 16 21.98 -12.96 -2.50
C SER A 16 23.37 -12.32 -2.53
N SER A 17 23.57 -11.29 -3.34
CA SER A 17 24.83 -10.53 -3.43
C SER A 17 25.08 -9.63 -2.19
N ILE A 18 24.03 -9.34 -1.42
CA ILE A 18 24.11 -8.49 -0.21
C ILE A 18 24.65 -9.27 1.01
N LYS A 19 24.75 -10.59 0.96
CA LYS A 19 25.21 -11.41 2.10
C LYS A 19 26.60 -11.05 2.63
N VAL A 20 27.48 -10.50 1.81
CA VAL A 20 28.88 -10.22 2.19
C VAL A 20 29.02 -8.96 3.06
N ILE A 21 28.08 -8.03 3.03
CA ILE A 21 28.20 -6.72 3.71
C ILE A 21 27.36 -6.66 5.00
N ALA A 22 26.46 -7.64 5.22
CA ALA A 22 25.48 -7.61 6.32
C ALA A 22 26.06 -7.95 7.71
N GLN A 23 27.31 -8.36 7.81
CA GLN A 23 27.85 -8.93 9.06
C GLN A 23 28.32 -7.92 10.12
N THR A 24 28.31 -6.62 9.85
CA THR A 24 29.04 -5.68 10.72
C THR A 24 28.24 -4.59 11.41
N LEU A 25 26.89 -4.61 11.48
CA LEU A 25 26.20 -3.50 12.14
C LEU A 25 24.99 -3.88 13.02
N PRO A 26 25.02 -3.50 14.31
CA PRO A 26 23.93 -3.68 15.25
C PRO A 26 22.97 -2.49 15.18
N ASN A 27 22.08 -2.45 14.18
CA ASN A 27 20.97 -1.48 14.19
C ASN A 27 19.63 -2.21 14.32
N LYS A 28 19.56 -3.14 15.29
CA LYS A 28 18.30 -3.80 15.64
C LYS A 28 17.36 -2.77 16.24
N THR A 29 16.40 -2.30 15.47
CA THR A 29 15.49 -1.24 15.88
C THR A 29 14.05 -1.66 15.66
N LEU A 30 13.28 -1.70 16.74
CA LEU A 30 11.82 -1.77 16.70
C LEU A 30 11.27 -0.36 16.52
N TYR A 31 10.33 -0.17 15.62
CA TYR A 31 9.71 1.13 15.39
C TYR A 31 8.21 1.02 15.12
N VAL A 32 7.51 2.10 15.41
CA VAL A 32 6.13 2.34 14.96
C VAL A 32 6.15 3.35 13.83
N HIS A 33 5.29 3.17 12.85
CA HIS A 33 5.14 4.04 11.70
C HIS A 33 3.70 4.49 11.58
N VAL A 34 3.49 5.80 11.45
CA VAL A 34 2.17 6.40 11.15
C VAL A 34 2.35 7.26 9.92
N SER A 35 1.45 7.11 8.96
CA SER A 35 1.44 7.96 7.78
C SER A 35 0.03 8.26 7.31
N ALA A 36 -0.11 9.38 6.62
CA ALA A 36 -1.33 9.79 5.95
C ALA A 36 -1.01 10.21 4.52
N GLY A 37 -1.98 10.12 3.64
CA GLY A 37 -1.79 10.46 2.24
C GLY A 37 -3.06 10.42 1.43
N LEU A 38 -2.88 10.41 0.12
CA LEU A 38 -3.96 10.35 -0.84
C LEU A 38 -3.89 9.04 -1.61
N ALA A 39 -5.01 8.35 -1.67
CA ALA A 39 -5.22 7.17 -2.48
C ALA A 39 -5.94 7.53 -3.78
N ARG A 40 -5.50 6.97 -4.89
CA ARG A 40 -6.18 7.03 -6.18
C ARG A 40 -6.51 5.63 -6.63
N SER A 41 -7.76 5.41 -7.06
CA SER A 41 -8.15 4.17 -7.72
C SER A 41 -8.24 4.43 -9.22
N GLU A 42 -7.59 3.57 -10.00
CA GLU A 42 -7.69 3.53 -11.46
C GLU A 42 -8.58 2.34 -11.85
N ASP A 43 -9.57 2.60 -12.70
CA ASP A 43 -10.37 1.62 -13.46
C ASP A 43 -11.05 0.44 -12.73
N GLY A 44 -11.97 0.72 -11.83
CA GLY A 44 -12.69 -0.36 -11.13
C GLY A 44 -14.09 -0.70 -11.62
N LEU A 45 -14.73 0.11 -12.47
CA LEU A 45 -16.16 -0.04 -12.77
C LEU A 45 -16.39 -0.45 -14.23
N LYS A 46 -16.01 -1.66 -14.59
CA LYS A 46 -16.25 -2.21 -15.95
C LYS A 46 -17.73 -2.39 -16.30
N PHE A 47 -18.60 -2.44 -15.30
CA PHE A 47 -20.03 -2.63 -15.46
C PHE A 47 -20.82 -1.31 -15.53
N MET A 48 -20.14 -0.17 -15.47
CA MET A 48 -20.78 1.16 -15.50
C MET A 48 -20.07 2.12 -16.46
N VAL A 49 -20.86 2.84 -17.25
CA VAL A 49 -20.38 4.01 -18.00
C VAL A 49 -20.32 5.19 -17.03
N LYS A 50 -19.10 5.60 -16.67
CA LYS A 50 -18.86 6.67 -15.69
C LYS A 50 -19.24 8.04 -16.27
N GLU A 51 -20.07 8.79 -15.57
CA GLU A 51 -20.35 10.20 -15.83
C GLU A 51 -19.45 11.10 -14.97
N SER A 52 -19.23 10.70 -13.70
CA SER A 52 -18.31 11.39 -12.78
C SER A 52 -17.72 10.39 -11.78
N ALA A 53 -16.51 10.63 -11.35
CA ALA A 53 -15.87 9.82 -10.30
C ALA A 53 -14.93 10.67 -9.44
N SER A 54 -14.97 10.45 -8.13
CA SER A 54 -13.94 10.93 -7.21
C SER A 54 -12.74 9.97 -7.32
N GLN A 55 -11.65 10.45 -7.89
CA GLN A 55 -10.45 9.64 -8.10
C GLN A 55 -9.52 9.61 -6.88
N TRP A 56 -9.68 10.55 -5.95
CA TRP A 56 -8.80 10.72 -4.80
C TRP A 56 -9.55 10.62 -3.49
N THR A 57 -8.95 9.93 -2.52
CA THR A 57 -9.49 9.82 -1.15
C THR A 57 -8.35 9.88 -0.13
N PRO A 58 -8.54 10.53 1.03
CA PRO A 58 -7.57 10.49 2.10
C PRO A 58 -7.44 9.09 2.68
N LYS A 59 -6.22 8.71 3.03
CA LYS A 59 -5.87 7.41 3.60
C LYS A 59 -4.94 7.58 4.80
N ALA A 60 -5.10 6.70 5.78
CA ALA A 60 -4.22 6.59 6.93
C ALA A 60 -3.59 5.19 6.99
N ASN A 61 -2.33 5.14 7.44
CA ASN A 61 -1.60 3.91 7.66
C ASN A 61 -1.01 3.89 9.07
N LEU A 62 -1.02 2.71 9.67
CA LEU A 62 -0.35 2.41 10.92
C LEU A 62 0.47 1.14 10.74
N GLY A 63 1.73 1.15 11.16
CA GLY A 63 2.61 -0.01 11.05
C GLY A 63 3.53 -0.17 12.24
N ILE A 64 3.99 -1.39 12.41
CA ILE A 64 5.06 -1.75 13.32
C ILE A 64 6.12 -2.50 12.51
N GLY A 65 7.37 -2.15 12.69
CA GLY A 65 8.45 -2.75 11.93
C GLY A 65 9.68 -3.00 12.77
N TYR A 66 10.45 -3.97 12.31
CA TYR A 66 11.74 -4.30 12.90
C TYR A 66 12.82 -4.21 11.85
N ARG A 67 13.84 -3.40 12.13
CA ARG A 67 15.01 -3.25 11.29
C ARG A 67 16.11 -4.16 11.80
N PHE A 68 16.54 -5.11 10.99
CA PHE A 68 17.60 -6.08 11.34
C PHE A 68 19.00 -5.46 11.26
N ASN A 69 19.21 -4.65 10.23
CA ASN A 69 20.49 -3.97 9.94
C ASN A 69 20.24 -2.72 9.09
N LYS A 70 21.29 -2.06 8.63
CA LYS A 70 21.17 -0.84 7.82
C LYS A 70 20.50 -1.04 6.45
N TYR A 71 20.36 -2.29 5.98
CA TYR A 71 19.83 -2.60 4.65
C TYR A 71 18.51 -3.34 4.66
N LEU A 72 18.17 -4.03 5.76
CA LEU A 72 17.02 -4.93 5.77
C LEU A 72 16.16 -4.76 7.02
N GLY A 73 14.86 -4.81 6.83
CA GLY A 73 13.84 -4.85 7.87
C GLY A 73 12.60 -5.61 7.43
N ILE A 74 11.66 -5.71 8.33
CA ILE A 74 10.30 -6.21 8.09
C ILE A 74 9.31 -5.24 8.74
N GLU A 75 8.17 -5.05 8.11
CA GLU A 75 7.10 -4.17 8.59
C GLU A 75 5.75 -4.82 8.38
N THR A 76 4.92 -4.86 9.40
CA THR A 76 3.50 -5.15 9.28
C THR A 76 2.74 -3.84 9.39
N HIS A 77 1.79 -3.60 8.49
CA HIS A 77 1.01 -2.37 8.52
C HIS A 77 -0.44 -2.64 8.13
N ALA A 78 -1.31 -1.82 8.67
CA ALA A 78 -2.70 -1.71 8.29
C ALA A 78 -2.94 -0.32 7.70
N ALA A 79 -3.73 -0.27 6.65
CA ALA A 79 -4.10 0.99 6.02
C ALA A 79 -5.58 0.99 5.67
N THR A 80 -6.21 2.17 5.74
CA THR A 80 -7.62 2.33 5.43
C THR A 80 -7.89 3.67 4.78
N MET A 81 -8.80 3.70 3.82
CA MET A 81 -9.37 4.93 3.30
C MET A 81 -10.24 5.58 4.37
N LEU A 82 -10.07 6.88 4.60
CA LEU A 82 -10.85 7.64 5.59
C LEU A 82 -12.24 8.03 5.05
N THR A 83 -12.35 8.20 3.73
CA THR A 83 -13.61 8.43 3.02
C THR A 83 -13.77 7.42 1.89
N SER A 84 -15.00 7.19 1.45
CA SER A 84 -15.28 6.33 0.30
C SER A 84 -14.97 7.05 -1.01
N LEU A 85 -14.47 6.31 -1.99
CA LEU A 85 -14.48 6.71 -3.38
C LEU A 85 -15.93 6.71 -3.88
N LYS A 86 -16.29 7.67 -4.73
CA LYS A 86 -17.63 7.78 -5.29
C LYS A 86 -17.56 7.84 -6.80
N ALA A 87 -18.46 7.13 -7.46
CA ALA A 87 -18.65 7.22 -8.89
C ALA A 87 -20.15 7.24 -9.22
N ASN A 88 -20.53 8.13 -10.11
CA ASN A 88 -21.87 8.17 -10.68
C ASN A 88 -21.79 7.80 -12.16
N GLY A 89 -22.79 7.08 -12.64
CA GLY A 89 -22.85 6.67 -14.04
C GLY A 89 -24.06 5.79 -14.34
N THR A 90 -24.04 5.19 -15.51
CA THR A 90 -25.11 4.33 -15.99
C THR A 90 -24.64 2.88 -16.01
N LEU A 91 -25.41 1.98 -15.38
CA LEU A 91 -25.14 0.53 -15.39
C LEU A 91 -25.32 -0.03 -16.81
N VAL A 92 -24.33 -0.82 -17.26
CA VAL A 92 -24.33 -1.40 -18.62
C VAL A 92 -25.44 -2.45 -18.80
N LEU A 93 -25.83 -3.15 -17.73
CA LEU A 93 -26.79 -4.26 -17.80
C LEU A 93 -28.24 -3.81 -18.02
N ASN A 94 -28.66 -2.73 -17.37
CA ASN A 94 -30.05 -2.31 -17.35
C ASN A 94 -30.25 -0.83 -17.73
N ASN A 95 -29.17 -0.15 -18.12
CA ASN A 95 -29.17 1.27 -18.51
C ASN A 95 -29.73 2.21 -17.43
N GLU A 96 -29.61 1.83 -16.15
CA GLU A 96 -30.06 2.64 -15.02
C GLU A 96 -28.94 3.51 -14.46
N LYS A 97 -29.31 4.70 -13.99
CA LYS A 97 -28.38 5.54 -13.24
C LYS A 97 -28.09 4.92 -11.88
N ALA A 98 -26.82 4.88 -11.51
CA ALA A 98 -26.37 4.35 -10.22
C ALA A 98 -25.26 5.22 -9.63
N GLU A 99 -25.26 5.29 -8.30
CA GLU A 99 -24.14 5.76 -7.50
C GLU A 99 -23.43 4.54 -6.92
N VAL A 100 -22.10 4.48 -7.09
CA VAL A 100 -21.26 3.45 -6.51
C VAL A 100 -20.29 4.10 -5.56
N THR A 101 -20.24 3.60 -4.33
CA THR A 101 -19.24 3.98 -3.35
C THR A 101 -18.33 2.79 -3.05
N ALA A 102 -17.03 3.03 -2.86
CA ALA A 102 -16.10 1.99 -2.47
C ALA A 102 -15.13 2.48 -1.40
N ARG A 103 -14.80 1.58 -0.48
CA ARG A 103 -13.81 1.79 0.57
C ARG A 103 -12.87 0.61 0.63
N HIS A 104 -11.57 0.91 0.63
CA HIS A 104 -10.53 -0.12 0.69
C HIS A 104 -9.72 0.00 1.98
N SER A 105 -9.40 -1.16 2.53
CA SER A 105 -8.48 -1.31 3.65
C SER A 105 -7.52 -2.45 3.35
N ASN A 106 -6.35 -2.45 3.94
CA ASN A 106 -5.42 -3.57 3.81
C ASN A 106 -4.68 -3.85 5.11
N VAL A 107 -4.22 -5.10 5.24
CA VAL A 107 -3.27 -5.53 6.25
C VAL A 107 -2.18 -6.31 5.54
N MET A 108 -0.94 -5.84 5.62
CA MET A 108 0.19 -6.38 4.87
C MET A 108 1.36 -6.71 5.78
N ILE A 109 2.11 -7.73 5.40
CA ILE A 109 3.46 -8.00 5.91
C ILE A 109 4.46 -7.78 4.79
N SER A 110 5.55 -7.07 5.07
CA SER A 110 6.41 -6.51 4.04
C SER A 110 7.88 -6.54 4.44
N PRO A 111 8.75 -7.30 3.77
CA PRO A 111 10.18 -7.03 3.79
C PRO A 111 10.46 -5.63 3.26
N LYS A 112 11.44 -4.98 3.85
CA LYS A 112 11.83 -3.61 3.56
C LYS A 112 13.33 -3.53 3.36
N PHE A 113 13.74 -3.04 2.20
CA PHE A 113 15.12 -2.89 1.79
C PHE A 113 15.49 -1.41 1.85
N TYR A 114 16.62 -1.09 2.45
CA TYR A 114 17.08 0.27 2.62
C TYR A 114 18.37 0.51 1.85
N LEU A 115 18.46 1.64 1.19
CA LEU A 115 19.66 2.16 0.54
C LEU A 115 20.06 3.47 1.22
N PRO A 116 21.08 3.47 2.10
CA PRO A 116 21.56 4.69 2.73
C PRO A 116 22.10 5.68 1.69
N LEU A 117 21.71 6.96 1.80
CA LEU A 117 22.19 8.08 1.00
C LEU A 117 23.07 9.01 1.84
N GLY A 118 23.68 8.52 2.90
CA GLY A 118 24.46 9.23 3.89
C GLY A 118 23.99 8.94 5.31
N ASP A 119 24.32 9.81 6.26
CA ASP A 119 24.07 9.54 7.68
C ASP A 119 22.61 9.76 8.11
N LYS A 120 21.90 10.63 7.38
CA LYS A 120 20.54 11.06 7.75
C LYS A 120 19.45 10.64 6.78
N SER A 121 19.81 10.19 5.58
CA SER A 121 18.85 9.94 4.50
C SER A 121 18.98 8.54 3.94
N GLU A 122 17.87 7.98 3.53
CA GLU A 122 17.83 6.66 2.88
C GLU A 122 16.66 6.58 1.89
N LEU A 123 16.86 5.84 0.82
CA LEU A 123 15.76 5.31 0.02
C LEU A 123 15.35 3.96 0.58
N PHE A 124 14.11 3.59 0.37
CA PHE A 124 13.68 2.24 0.68
C PHE A 124 12.72 1.68 -0.37
N LEU A 125 12.84 0.40 -0.57
CA LEU A 125 11.89 -0.44 -1.31
C LEU A 125 11.19 -1.36 -0.30
N ARG A 126 9.88 -1.41 -0.37
CA ARG A 126 9.05 -2.32 0.43
C ARG A 126 8.19 -3.15 -0.50
N THR A 127 8.18 -4.46 -0.32
CA THR A 127 7.28 -5.36 -1.03
C THR A 127 6.46 -6.12 -0.01
N GLY A 128 5.17 -6.27 -0.23
CA GLY A 128 4.29 -6.89 0.77
C GLY A 128 3.28 -7.83 0.17
N LEU A 129 2.85 -8.75 1.01
CA LEU A 129 1.71 -9.64 0.77
C LEU A 129 0.75 -9.51 1.95
N GLY A 130 -0.55 -9.64 1.69
CA GLY A 130 -1.54 -9.58 2.75
C GLY A 130 -2.96 -9.57 2.22
N PHE A 131 -3.86 -9.07 3.04
CA PHE A 131 -5.28 -9.02 2.74
C PHE A 131 -5.68 -7.62 2.28
N LEU A 132 -6.38 -7.56 1.17
CA LEU A 132 -7.09 -6.38 0.67
C LEU A 132 -8.57 -6.58 0.96
N LEU A 133 -9.14 -5.66 1.73
CA LEU A 133 -10.55 -5.64 2.12
C LEU A 133 -11.23 -4.53 1.32
N SER A 134 -12.23 -4.87 0.54
CA SER A 134 -13.02 -3.93 -0.24
C SER A 134 -14.47 -3.98 0.18
N GLN A 135 -15.06 -2.83 0.43
CA GLN A 135 -16.48 -2.64 0.68
C GLN A 135 -17.03 -1.76 -0.43
N SER A 136 -18.01 -2.25 -1.15
CA SER A 136 -18.69 -1.51 -2.22
C SER A 136 -20.16 -1.46 -1.96
N GLU A 137 -20.77 -0.31 -2.23
CA GLU A 137 -22.20 -0.08 -2.15
C GLU A 137 -22.67 0.49 -3.48
N ILE A 138 -23.70 -0.13 -4.05
CA ILE A 138 -24.32 0.27 -5.31
C ILE A 138 -25.74 0.70 -4.98
N ASN A 139 -26.09 1.91 -5.32
CA ASN A 139 -27.42 2.45 -5.16
C ASN A 139 -27.99 2.76 -6.55
N SER A 140 -29.04 2.02 -6.94
CA SER A 140 -29.78 2.20 -8.19
C SER A 140 -31.28 2.01 -7.95
N PRO A 141 -32.16 2.51 -8.83
CA PRO A 141 -33.60 2.36 -8.69
C PRO A 141 -34.07 0.92 -8.53
N SER A 142 -33.47 -0.03 -9.28
CA SER A 142 -33.82 -1.46 -9.21
C SER A 142 -33.17 -2.19 -8.04
N ASN A 143 -32.10 -1.63 -7.44
CA ASN A 143 -31.31 -2.29 -6.42
C ASN A 143 -30.81 -1.29 -5.38
N PRO A 144 -31.72 -0.74 -4.57
CA PRO A 144 -31.34 0.20 -3.54
C PRO A 144 -30.47 -0.48 -2.47
N ASP A 145 -29.37 0.15 -2.08
CA ASP A 145 -28.50 -0.26 -0.97
C ASP A 145 -27.83 -1.63 -1.12
N PHE A 146 -27.51 -2.06 -2.36
CA PHE A 146 -26.75 -3.29 -2.56
C PHE A 146 -25.33 -3.13 -2.02
N LYS A 147 -24.99 -3.91 -0.98
CA LYS A 147 -23.66 -3.92 -0.33
C LYS A 147 -22.91 -5.20 -0.64
N LYS A 148 -21.67 -5.05 -1.03
CA LYS A 148 -20.75 -6.18 -1.22
C LYS A 148 -19.45 -5.94 -0.47
N SER A 149 -19.03 -6.93 0.31
CA SER A 149 -17.72 -6.95 0.96
C SER A 149 -16.90 -8.10 0.41
N THR A 150 -15.67 -7.84 0.05
CA THR A 150 -14.73 -8.85 -0.45
C THR A 150 -13.42 -8.77 0.31
N SER A 151 -12.77 -9.92 0.47
CA SER A 151 -11.44 -10.03 1.03
C SER A 151 -10.59 -10.86 0.09
N ASN A 152 -9.52 -10.29 -0.41
CA ASN A 152 -8.63 -10.92 -1.37
C ASN A 152 -7.20 -10.87 -0.88
N ILE A 153 -6.40 -11.86 -1.25
CA ILE A 153 -4.96 -11.77 -1.09
C ILE A 153 -4.45 -10.79 -2.14
N GLY A 154 -3.59 -9.88 -1.74
CA GLY A 154 -2.99 -8.91 -2.63
C GLY A 154 -1.52 -8.71 -2.35
N TYR A 155 -0.85 -8.06 -3.28
CA TYR A 155 0.53 -7.64 -3.12
C TYR A 155 0.61 -6.11 -3.11
N MET A 156 1.71 -5.63 -2.56
CA MET A 156 2.04 -4.21 -2.54
C MET A 156 3.52 -4.03 -2.86
N VAL A 157 3.82 -2.98 -3.58
CA VAL A 157 5.17 -2.48 -3.80
C VAL A 157 5.20 -1.01 -3.40
N SER A 158 6.19 -0.61 -2.62
CA SER A 158 6.37 0.78 -2.21
C SER A 158 7.80 1.22 -2.46
N LEU A 159 7.93 2.42 -2.98
CA LEU A 159 9.20 3.13 -3.05
C LEU A 159 9.10 4.38 -2.18
N GLY A 160 10.12 4.63 -1.36
CA GLY A 160 10.07 5.79 -0.48
C GLY A 160 11.44 6.34 -0.11
N TYR A 161 11.35 7.52 0.47
CA TYR A 161 12.47 8.26 1.03
C TYR A 161 12.23 8.43 2.53
N ALA A 162 13.30 8.31 3.32
CA ALA A 162 13.26 8.56 4.74
C ALA A 162 14.40 9.51 5.14
N HIS A 163 14.06 10.45 6.03
CA HIS A 163 15.00 11.42 6.55
C HIS A 163 14.96 11.44 8.08
N LYS A 164 16.11 11.24 8.70
CA LYS A 164 16.28 11.23 10.16
C LYS A 164 16.24 12.67 10.68
N LEU A 165 15.17 13.01 11.39
CA LEU A 165 15.01 14.31 12.04
C LEU A 165 15.74 14.33 13.38
N THR A 166 15.59 13.24 14.16
CA THR A 166 16.30 13.02 15.42
C THR A 166 16.75 11.56 15.48
N GLU A 167 17.40 11.15 16.55
CA GLU A 167 17.79 9.75 16.73
C GLU A 167 16.61 8.78 16.82
N LYS A 168 15.44 9.27 17.24
CA LYS A 168 14.22 8.48 17.40
C LYS A 168 13.17 8.73 16.32
N ILE A 169 13.23 9.90 15.67
CA ILE A 169 12.18 10.34 14.75
C ILE A 169 12.71 10.39 13.33
N VAL A 170 12.04 9.70 12.43
CA VAL A 170 12.36 9.68 11.00
C VAL A 170 11.13 10.10 10.21
N PHE A 171 11.24 11.14 9.40
CA PHE A 171 10.24 11.52 8.42
C PHE A 171 10.28 10.55 7.23
N THR A 172 9.14 10.23 6.66
CA THR A 172 9.03 9.36 5.48
C THR A 172 8.12 9.96 4.43
N LEU A 173 8.51 9.83 3.17
CA LEU A 173 7.67 10.08 2.01
C LEU A 173 7.70 8.82 1.16
N GLN A 174 6.53 8.28 0.78
CA GLN A 174 6.46 7.02 0.04
C GLN A 174 5.33 7.02 -0.96
N PHE A 175 5.57 6.33 -2.06
CA PHE A 175 4.57 5.95 -3.05
C PHE A 175 4.32 4.45 -2.92
N ASP A 176 3.07 4.07 -2.71
CA ASP A 176 2.64 2.68 -2.61
C ASP A 176 1.80 2.33 -3.84
N PHE A 177 2.01 1.13 -4.33
CA PHE A 177 1.19 0.51 -5.34
C PHE A 177 0.69 -0.82 -4.80
N SER A 178 -0.61 -1.08 -4.87
CA SER A 178 -1.19 -2.35 -4.41
C SER A 178 -2.21 -2.87 -5.42
N ASP A 179 -2.19 -4.18 -5.62
CA ASP A 179 -3.08 -4.88 -6.55
C ASP A 179 -3.59 -6.18 -5.91
N PRO A 180 -4.90 -6.48 -6.00
CA PRO A 180 -5.45 -7.75 -5.55
C PRO A 180 -5.03 -8.89 -6.48
N TYR A 181 -4.73 -10.05 -5.91
CA TYR A 181 -4.31 -11.23 -6.65
C TYR A 181 -5.54 -12.02 -7.10
N GLY A 182 -5.80 -12.05 -8.41
CA GLY A 182 -6.73 -13.01 -9.02
C GLY A 182 -8.22 -12.70 -8.93
N SER A 183 -8.63 -11.56 -8.44
CA SER A 183 -10.02 -11.19 -8.37
C SER A 183 -10.42 -10.30 -9.57
N LYS A 184 -11.61 -10.52 -10.13
CA LYS A 184 -12.19 -9.73 -11.22
C LYS A 184 -13.49 -9.05 -10.78
N ASP A 185 -13.66 -8.89 -9.48
CA ASP A 185 -14.91 -8.34 -8.93
C ASP A 185 -14.92 -6.82 -8.90
N VAL A 186 -16.11 -6.32 -8.89
CA VAL A 186 -16.74 -5.00 -8.98
C VAL A 186 -15.89 -3.72 -8.87
N TRP A 187 -14.84 -3.68 -8.06
CA TRP A 187 -13.93 -2.52 -7.95
C TRP A 187 -12.51 -2.99 -7.70
N GLU A 188 -11.87 -3.41 -8.76
CA GLU A 188 -10.49 -3.89 -8.76
C GLU A 188 -9.66 -2.98 -9.64
N GLY A 189 -9.05 -2.04 -9.01
CA GLY A 189 -8.13 -1.15 -9.65
C GLY A 189 -6.85 -1.04 -8.85
N ASP A 190 -5.78 -0.80 -9.56
CA ASP A 190 -4.50 -0.46 -9.00
C ASP A 190 -4.65 0.79 -8.11
N LEU A 191 -4.21 0.69 -6.87
CA LEU A 191 -4.21 1.81 -5.95
C LEU A 191 -2.84 2.47 -5.95
N GLY A 192 -2.76 3.62 -6.58
CA GLY A 192 -1.62 4.53 -6.41
C GLY A 192 -1.79 5.35 -5.13
N LEU A 193 -0.77 5.40 -4.28
CA LEU A 193 -0.83 6.04 -2.97
C LEU A 193 0.40 6.90 -2.74
N LEU A 194 0.20 8.18 -2.50
CA LEU A 194 1.26 9.06 -2.01
C LEU A 194 1.05 9.32 -0.52
N ASN A 195 2.03 8.95 0.32
CA ASN A 195 1.93 9.05 1.77
C ASN A 195 3.13 9.80 2.34
N ALA A 196 2.87 10.65 3.33
CA ALA A 196 3.87 11.23 4.21
C ALA A 196 3.66 10.69 5.63
N GLY A 197 4.73 10.42 6.35
CA GLY A 197 4.62 9.81 7.68
C GLY A 197 5.81 10.03 8.58
N ILE A 198 5.67 9.50 9.78
CA ILE A 198 6.67 9.53 10.82
C ILE A 198 6.90 8.11 11.32
N LYS A 199 8.16 7.71 11.44
CA LYS A 199 8.57 6.53 12.19
C LYS A 199 9.14 6.97 13.54
N TYR A 200 8.76 6.27 14.58
CA TYR A 200 9.30 6.44 15.92
C TYR A 200 10.01 5.16 16.38
N SER A 201 11.30 5.27 16.70
CA SER A 201 12.12 4.15 17.17
C SER A 201 11.89 3.89 18.66
N LEU A 202 11.44 2.68 19.00
CA LEU A 202 11.12 2.26 20.37
C LEU A 202 12.38 1.85 21.15
N ASN A 203 13.33 1.20 20.50
CA ASN A 203 14.58 0.72 21.11
C ASN A 203 15.75 1.55 20.57
N HIS A 204 16.19 2.51 21.35
CA HIS A 204 17.45 3.20 21.13
C HIS A 204 18.42 2.73 22.21
N LYS A 205 19.27 1.75 21.91
CA LYS A 205 20.44 1.49 22.75
C LYS A 205 21.48 2.57 22.46
N LYS A 206 21.82 3.32 23.50
CA LYS A 206 23.01 4.18 23.52
C LYS A 206 24.24 3.35 23.30
#